data_59eb895188c9c067c796e2b3a6514f4f
#
_entry.id   59eb895188c9c067c796e2b3a6514f4f
#
_cell.length_a   1.000
_cell.length_b   1.000
_cell.length_c   1.000
_cell.angle_alpha   90.00
_cell.angle_beta   90.00
_cell.angle_gamma   90.00
#
_symmetry.space_group_name_H-M   'P 1'
#
loop_
_entity.id
_entity.type
_entity.pdbx_description
1 polymer ?
#
loop_
_entity_poly.entity_id
_entity_poly.type
_entity_poly.pdbx_seq_one_letter_code
_entity_poly.pdbx_strand_id
1 'polypeptide(L)'
;YEKKTAALLEASMIIGAILAGATKNEQKIIEQVARKVGMAFQIQDDILGIFGSEAKLGKPVGSDIQEGKLTLLVAYALEQGDAKEQKELRRILELGDQMSLADVERFREIIRSTGALNRAQGLSRGYIEEGKQALQIIRPDIAPVAFDFFEAIADYMAEREH
;
A
#
# COMPACT_ATOMS: atom_id res chain seq x y z
N TYR A 1 -7.23 -0.01 -6.10
CA TYR A 1 -5.76 -0.05 -6.06
C TYR A 1 -5.15 -0.25 -7.46
N GLU A 2 -5.47 -1.33 -8.17
CA GLU A 2 -4.85 -1.68 -9.46
C GLU A 2 -4.92 -0.57 -10.52
N LYS A 3 -6.02 0.18 -10.60
CA LYS A 3 -6.27 1.18 -11.64
C LYS A 3 -5.71 2.58 -11.38
N LYS A 4 -5.03 2.80 -10.26
CA LYS A 4 -4.50 4.11 -9.89
C LYS A 4 -2.97 4.10 -9.87
N THR A 5 -2.37 3.82 -8.73
CA THR A 5 -0.91 3.91 -8.53
C THR A 5 -0.17 2.73 -9.16
N ALA A 6 -0.70 1.50 -9.00
CA ALA A 6 -0.07 0.30 -9.56
C ALA A 6 0.01 0.35 -11.09
N ALA A 7 -1.04 0.84 -11.78
CA ALA A 7 -1.04 0.96 -13.24
C ALA A 7 0.02 1.94 -13.78
N LEU A 8 0.30 3.04 -13.06
CA LEU A 8 1.34 3.99 -13.48
C LEU A 8 2.73 3.41 -13.29
N LEU A 9 2.97 2.73 -12.16
CA LEU A 9 4.23 2.04 -11.89
C LEU A 9 4.47 0.93 -12.93
N GLU A 10 3.43 0.13 -13.21
CA GLU A 10 3.46 -0.92 -14.22
C GLU A 10 3.82 -0.36 -15.60
N ALA A 11 3.12 0.68 -16.04
CA ALA A 11 3.40 1.32 -17.33
C ALA A 11 4.84 1.84 -17.42
N SER A 12 5.34 2.49 -16.37
CA SER A 12 6.70 3.04 -16.32
C SER A 12 7.75 1.93 -16.42
N MET A 13 7.59 0.84 -15.67
CA MET A 13 8.53 -0.28 -15.68
C MET A 13 8.51 -1.03 -17.02
N ILE A 14 7.31 -1.25 -17.60
CA ILE A 14 7.17 -1.93 -18.92
C ILE A 14 7.76 -1.08 -20.03
N ILE A 15 7.54 0.24 -20.05
CA ILE A 15 8.13 1.13 -21.04
C ILE A 15 9.67 1.04 -20.97
N GLY A 16 10.24 1.10 -19.75
CA GLY A 16 11.67 0.94 -19.56
C GLY A 16 12.21 -0.40 -20.09
N ALA A 17 11.51 -1.49 -19.78
CA ALA A 17 11.86 -2.82 -20.25
C ALA A 17 11.82 -2.94 -21.79
N ILE A 18 10.79 -2.38 -22.42
CA ILE A 18 10.66 -2.37 -23.91
C ILE A 18 11.82 -1.59 -24.54
N LEU A 19 12.14 -0.42 -24.02
CA LEU A 19 13.25 0.40 -24.51
C LEU A 19 14.61 -0.27 -24.31
N ALA A 20 14.77 -1.08 -23.27
CA ALA A 20 15.95 -1.89 -23.03
C ALA A 20 16.02 -3.17 -23.90
N GLY A 21 15.02 -3.44 -24.72
CA GLY A 21 14.99 -4.61 -25.60
C GLY A 21 14.52 -5.89 -24.92
N ALA A 22 13.83 -5.82 -23.78
CA ALA A 22 13.32 -6.98 -23.07
C ALA A 22 12.40 -7.86 -23.94
N THR A 23 12.56 -9.17 -23.84
CA THR A 23 11.69 -10.16 -24.49
C THR A 23 10.26 -10.08 -23.94
N LYS A 24 9.30 -10.66 -24.65
CA LYS A 24 7.90 -10.72 -24.18
C LYS A 24 7.74 -11.47 -22.87
N ASN A 25 8.61 -12.43 -22.57
CA ASN A 25 8.59 -13.15 -21.32
C ASN A 25 9.07 -12.26 -20.15
N GLU A 26 10.20 -11.58 -20.34
CA GLU A 26 10.74 -10.62 -19.37
C GLU A 26 9.75 -9.48 -19.10
N GLN A 27 9.11 -8.94 -20.14
CA GLN A 27 8.06 -7.91 -20.01
C GLN A 27 6.92 -8.38 -19.09
N LYS A 28 6.43 -9.62 -19.26
CA LYS A 28 5.38 -10.20 -18.39
C LYS A 28 5.83 -10.34 -16.94
N ILE A 29 7.08 -10.73 -16.72
CA ILE A 29 7.61 -10.86 -15.36
C ILE A 29 7.75 -9.47 -14.72
N ILE A 30 8.27 -8.48 -15.44
CA ILE A 30 8.36 -7.10 -14.98
C ILE A 30 6.96 -6.51 -14.68
N GLU A 31 5.95 -6.83 -15.48
CA GLU A 31 4.55 -6.47 -15.23
C GLU A 31 4.07 -7.05 -13.88
N GLN A 32 4.36 -8.31 -13.61
CA GLN A 32 4.01 -8.95 -12.33
C GLN A 32 4.71 -8.27 -11.15
N VAL A 33 6.02 -8.00 -11.27
CA VAL A 33 6.80 -7.27 -10.24
C VAL A 33 6.18 -5.91 -9.98
N ALA A 34 5.96 -5.12 -11.03
CA ALA A 34 5.40 -3.77 -10.93
C ALA A 34 4.02 -3.76 -10.26
N ARG A 35 3.16 -4.71 -10.63
CA ARG A 35 1.83 -4.85 -10.04
C ARG A 35 1.90 -5.19 -8.56
N LYS A 36 2.76 -6.15 -8.16
CA LYS A 36 2.93 -6.55 -6.77
C LYS A 36 3.49 -5.41 -5.91
N VAL A 37 4.56 -4.78 -6.36
CA VAL A 37 5.17 -3.62 -5.67
C VAL A 37 4.19 -2.45 -5.60
N GLY A 38 3.44 -2.17 -6.66
CA GLY A 38 2.43 -1.12 -6.70
C GLY A 38 1.27 -1.36 -5.73
N MET A 39 0.83 -2.61 -5.57
CA MET A 39 -0.19 -2.99 -4.57
C MET A 39 0.33 -2.81 -3.15
N ALA A 40 1.55 -3.24 -2.87
CA ALA A 40 2.18 -3.04 -1.57
C ALA A 40 2.33 -1.55 -1.23
N PHE A 41 2.78 -0.75 -2.18
CA PHE A 41 2.91 0.70 -2.03
C PHE A 41 1.58 1.36 -1.67
N GLN A 42 0.50 1.01 -2.36
CA GLN A 42 -0.82 1.60 -2.09
C GLN A 42 -1.35 1.22 -0.70
N ILE A 43 -1.13 -0.03 -0.27
CA ILE A 43 -1.51 -0.45 1.08
C ILE A 43 -0.70 0.32 2.13
N GLN A 44 0.59 0.51 1.90
CA GLN A 44 1.45 1.28 2.80
C GLN A 44 1.06 2.77 2.83
N ASP A 45 0.69 3.35 1.69
CA ASP A 45 0.18 4.72 1.62
C ASP A 45 -1.11 4.89 2.45
N ASP A 46 -2.03 3.93 2.39
CA ASP A 46 -3.25 3.92 3.21
C ASP A 46 -2.95 3.76 4.72
N ILE A 47 -1.97 2.92 5.08
CA ILE A 47 -1.50 2.79 6.47
C ILE A 47 -0.93 4.12 6.95
N LEU A 48 -0.06 4.75 6.17
CA LEU A 48 0.52 6.04 6.47
C LEU A 48 -0.53 7.15 6.55
N GLY A 49 -1.53 7.16 5.68
CA GLY A 49 -2.63 8.11 5.70
C GLY A 49 -3.45 8.10 7.00
N ILE A 50 -3.47 6.96 7.70
CA ILE A 50 -4.16 6.81 8.99
C ILE A 50 -3.21 7.02 10.17
N PHE A 51 -1.99 6.46 10.12
CA PHE A 51 -1.08 6.37 11.24
C PHE A 51 0.14 7.29 11.14
N GLY A 52 0.41 7.84 9.98
CA GLY A 52 1.56 8.71 9.74
C GLY A 52 1.45 10.03 10.51
N SER A 53 2.60 10.68 10.70
CA SER A 53 2.69 12.01 11.31
C SER A 53 2.61 13.11 10.24
N GLU A 54 2.04 14.27 10.61
CA GLU A 54 1.94 15.44 9.74
C GLU A 54 3.31 15.88 9.18
N ALA A 55 4.35 15.79 10.01
CA ALA A 55 5.72 16.14 9.62
C ALA A 55 6.27 15.27 8.47
N LYS A 56 5.81 14.01 8.35
CA LYS A 56 6.26 13.06 7.31
C LYS A 56 5.39 13.08 6.07
N LEU A 57 4.09 13.34 6.22
CA LEU A 57 3.11 13.26 5.13
C LEU A 57 2.89 14.60 4.44
N GLY A 58 3.24 15.73 5.07
CA GLY A 58 2.91 17.07 4.57
C GLY A 58 1.40 17.34 4.49
N LYS A 59 0.57 16.52 5.15
CA LYS A 59 -0.88 16.61 5.23
C LYS A 59 -1.32 16.57 6.69
N PRO A 60 -2.47 17.20 7.04
CA PRO A 60 -3.03 17.12 8.38
C PRO A 60 -3.26 15.67 8.80
N VAL A 61 -3.02 15.39 10.09
CA VAL A 61 -3.27 14.07 10.69
C VAL A 61 -4.74 13.68 10.48
N GLY A 62 -4.97 12.49 9.92
CA GLY A 62 -6.32 11.98 9.70
C GLY A 62 -7.02 12.51 8.44
N SER A 63 -6.34 13.21 7.54
CA SER A 63 -6.96 13.71 6.29
C SER A 63 -7.65 12.62 5.49
N ASP A 64 -7.06 11.44 5.38
CA ASP A 64 -7.66 10.31 4.66
C ASP A 64 -8.92 9.76 5.36
N ILE A 65 -9.00 9.90 6.69
CA ILE A 65 -10.21 9.56 7.46
C ILE A 65 -11.28 10.62 7.24
N GLN A 66 -10.91 11.91 7.26
CA GLN A 66 -11.81 13.03 7.00
C GLN A 66 -12.42 12.99 5.59
N GLU A 67 -11.64 12.57 4.60
CA GLU A 67 -12.12 12.33 3.23
C GLU A 67 -13.05 11.10 3.11
N GLY A 68 -13.28 10.38 4.20
CA GLY A 68 -14.13 9.18 4.22
C GLY A 68 -13.62 8.06 3.33
N LYS A 69 -12.31 7.97 3.12
CA LYS A 69 -11.71 6.94 2.24
C LYS A 69 -12.00 5.54 2.77
N LEU A 70 -12.71 4.76 1.99
CA LEU A 70 -12.91 3.33 2.23
C LEU A 70 -11.64 2.56 1.85
N THR A 71 -10.63 2.61 2.72
CA THR A 71 -9.39 1.89 2.54
C THR A 71 -9.55 0.41 2.89
N LEU A 72 -8.53 -0.38 2.55
CA LEU A 72 -8.48 -1.79 2.92
C LEU A 72 -8.54 -1.99 4.45
N LEU A 73 -7.93 -1.07 5.23
CA LEU A 73 -7.97 -1.11 6.69
C LEU A 73 -9.40 -0.92 7.21
N VAL A 74 -10.15 0.02 6.63
CA VAL A 74 -11.56 0.24 6.97
C VAL A 74 -12.40 -1.00 6.66
N ALA A 75 -12.21 -1.59 5.47
CA ALA A 75 -12.92 -2.80 5.08
C ALA A 75 -12.65 -3.97 6.05
N TYR A 76 -11.39 -4.19 6.42
CA TYR A 76 -11.01 -5.23 7.38
C TYR A 76 -11.56 -4.96 8.78
N ALA A 77 -11.53 -3.71 9.25
CA ALA A 77 -12.08 -3.36 10.54
C ALA A 77 -13.60 -3.53 10.60
N LEU A 78 -14.31 -3.22 9.51
CA LEU A 78 -15.75 -3.47 9.40
C LEU A 78 -16.09 -4.97 9.30
N GLU A 79 -15.20 -5.79 8.75
CA GLU A 79 -15.38 -7.25 8.65
C GLU A 79 -15.15 -7.95 10.01
N GLN A 80 -14.15 -7.50 10.79
CA GLN A 80 -13.67 -8.19 11.98
C GLN A 80 -14.19 -7.59 13.30
N GLY A 81 -14.55 -6.29 13.29
CA GLY A 81 -15.00 -5.57 14.47
C GLY A 81 -16.36 -6.05 14.97
N ASP A 82 -16.59 -5.91 16.26
CA ASP A 82 -17.89 -6.13 16.85
C ASP A 82 -18.92 -5.06 16.44
N ALA A 83 -20.20 -5.25 16.78
CA ALA A 83 -21.27 -4.34 16.41
C ALA A 83 -21.06 -2.90 16.93
N LYS A 84 -20.39 -2.73 18.08
CA LYS A 84 -20.08 -1.42 18.67
C LYS A 84 -18.95 -0.75 17.91
N GLU A 85 -17.88 -1.46 17.61
CA GLU A 85 -16.74 -0.97 16.81
C GLU A 85 -17.17 -0.59 15.39
N GLN A 86 -17.96 -1.44 14.74
CA GLN A 86 -18.50 -1.15 13.41
C GLN A 86 -19.37 0.10 13.38
N LYS A 87 -20.26 0.27 14.38
CA LYS A 87 -21.13 1.46 14.50
C LYS A 87 -20.30 2.71 14.71
N GLU A 88 -19.32 2.65 15.58
CA GLU A 88 -18.46 3.77 15.91
C GLU A 88 -17.56 4.16 14.72
N LEU A 89 -17.00 3.18 14.02
CA LEU A 89 -16.20 3.42 12.82
C LEU A 89 -17.01 4.16 11.75
N ARG A 90 -18.26 3.71 11.50
CA ARG A 90 -19.18 4.39 10.56
C ARG A 90 -19.51 5.81 11.01
N ARG A 91 -19.82 6.02 12.30
CA ARG A 91 -20.08 7.32 12.87
C ARG A 91 -18.91 8.28 12.60
N ILE A 92 -17.69 7.84 12.86
CA ILE A 92 -16.49 8.67 12.66
C ILE A 92 -16.31 9.03 11.19
N LEU A 93 -16.48 8.09 10.28
CA LEU A 93 -16.35 8.33 8.83
C LEU A 93 -17.41 9.33 8.30
N GLU A 94 -18.57 9.42 8.95
CA GLU A 94 -19.64 10.36 8.58
C GLU A 94 -19.38 11.80 9.07
N LEU A 95 -18.44 12.02 10.01
CA LEU A 95 -18.14 13.35 10.55
C LEU A 95 -17.42 14.27 9.55
N GLY A 96 -16.63 13.72 8.61
CA GLY A 96 -15.87 14.50 7.65
C GLY A 96 -15.02 15.58 8.34
N ASP A 97 -15.17 16.83 7.92
CA ASP A 97 -14.44 17.99 8.47
C ASP A 97 -14.79 18.32 9.93
N GLN A 98 -15.85 17.73 10.49
CA GLN A 98 -16.24 17.93 11.90
C GLN A 98 -15.49 16.98 12.85
N MET A 99 -14.61 16.12 12.33
CA MET A 99 -13.86 15.15 13.11
C MET A 99 -12.89 15.85 14.06
N SER A 100 -12.95 15.46 15.33
CA SER A 100 -12.00 15.90 16.35
C SER A 100 -10.75 15.01 16.39
N LEU A 101 -9.67 15.48 17.02
CA LEU A 101 -8.49 14.63 17.26
C LEU A 101 -8.82 13.39 18.10
N ALA A 102 -9.79 13.47 19.01
CA ALA A 102 -10.25 12.32 19.78
C ALA A 102 -10.94 11.27 18.88
N ASP A 103 -11.70 11.71 17.88
CA ASP A 103 -12.30 10.80 16.89
C ASP A 103 -11.23 10.10 16.03
N VAL A 104 -10.20 10.83 15.63
CA VAL A 104 -9.04 10.26 14.89
C VAL A 104 -8.36 9.17 15.73
N GLU A 105 -8.06 9.45 17.00
CA GLU A 105 -7.42 8.45 17.87
C GLU A 105 -8.36 7.25 18.12
N ARG A 106 -9.65 7.49 18.30
CA ARG A 106 -10.64 6.41 18.45
C ARG A 106 -10.71 5.54 17.19
N PHE A 107 -10.66 6.14 16.02
CA PHE A 107 -10.59 5.42 14.74
C PHE A 107 -9.35 4.52 14.68
N ARG A 108 -8.18 5.05 15.02
CA ARG A 108 -6.91 4.31 15.06
C ARG A 108 -6.95 3.12 16.03
N GLU A 109 -7.55 3.32 17.20
CA GLU A 109 -7.75 2.24 18.19
C GLU A 109 -8.57 1.11 17.60
N ILE A 110 -9.69 1.40 16.92
CA ILE A 110 -10.55 0.38 16.28
C ILE A 110 -9.78 -0.35 15.19
N ILE A 111 -9.03 0.36 14.35
CA ILE A 111 -8.20 -0.28 13.31
C ILE A 111 -7.16 -1.23 13.92
N ARG A 112 -6.60 -0.90 15.10
CA ARG A 112 -5.65 -1.78 15.82
C ARG A 112 -6.35 -2.94 16.51
N SER A 113 -7.42 -2.69 17.28
CA SER A 113 -8.12 -3.72 18.09
C SER A 113 -8.74 -4.81 17.22
N THR A 114 -9.24 -4.46 16.05
CA THR A 114 -9.80 -5.41 15.06
C THR A 114 -8.73 -6.22 14.32
N GLY A 115 -7.43 -5.92 14.51
CA GLY A 115 -6.34 -6.56 13.77
C GLY A 115 -6.21 -6.11 12.30
N ALA A 116 -7.01 -5.14 11.86
CA ALA A 116 -7.01 -4.66 10.47
C ALA A 116 -5.65 -4.12 10.04
N LEU A 117 -4.93 -3.41 10.95
CA LEU A 117 -3.57 -2.94 10.69
C LEU A 117 -2.60 -4.09 10.41
N ASN A 118 -2.57 -5.09 11.29
CA ASN A 118 -1.68 -6.25 11.15
C ASN A 118 -1.97 -7.03 9.85
N ARG A 119 -3.25 -7.17 9.50
CA ARG A 119 -3.68 -7.84 8.27
C ARG A 119 -3.22 -7.08 7.03
N ALA A 120 -3.36 -5.75 7.01
CA ALA A 120 -2.91 -4.90 5.90
C ALA A 120 -1.38 -4.94 5.75
N GLN A 121 -0.63 -4.82 6.85
CA GLN A 121 0.83 -4.93 6.86
C GLN A 121 1.30 -6.31 6.36
N GLY A 122 0.64 -7.39 6.80
CA GLY A 122 0.94 -8.75 6.34
C GLY A 122 0.72 -8.90 4.83
N LEU A 123 -0.38 -8.35 4.31
CA LEU A 123 -0.67 -8.37 2.88
C LEU A 123 0.34 -7.56 2.06
N SER A 124 0.73 -6.37 2.54
CA SER A 124 1.76 -5.54 1.88
C SER A 124 3.09 -6.30 1.78
N ARG A 125 3.56 -6.87 2.90
CA ARG A 125 4.78 -7.71 2.91
C ARG A 125 4.67 -8.90 1.95
N GLY A 126 3.54 -9.59 1.94
CA GLY A 126 3.30 -10.70 1.01
C GLY A 126 3.46 -10.29 -0.46
N TYR A 127 2.92 -9.15 -0.83
CA TYR A 127 3.08 -8.63 -2.20
C TYR A 127 4.53 -8.29 -2.54
N ILE A 128 5.30 -7.71 -1.61
CA ILE A 128 6.73 -7.45 -1.83
C ILE A 128 7.50 -8.75 -2.05
N GLU A 129 7.28 -9.75 -1.20
CA GLU A 129 7.93 -11.06 -1.35
C GLU A 129 7.59 -11.75 -2.68
N GLU A 130 6.32 -11.72 -3.09
CA GLU A 130 5.89 -12.24 -4.39
C GLU A 130 6.54 -11.47 -5.56
N GLY A 131 6.67 -10.15 -5.44
CA GLY A 131 7.36 -9.31 -6.42
C GLY A 131 8.85 -9.67 -6.54
N LYS A 132 9.54 -9.80 -5.40
CA LYS A 132 10.95 -10.22 -5.37
C LYS A 132 11.16 -11.62 -5.94
N GLN A 133 10.30 -12.58 -5.60
CA GLN A 133 10.35 -13.92 -6.17
C GLN A 133 10.20 -13.91 -7.69
N ALA A 134 9.27 -13.10 -8.22
CA ALA A 134 9.12 -12.94 -9.66
C ALA A 134 10.38 -12.32 -10.30
N LEU A 135 10.99 -11.33 -9.66
CA LEU A 135 12.22 -10.69 -10.14
C LEU A 135 13.39 -11.67 -10.22
N GLN A 136 13.51 -12.64 -9.29
CA GLN A 136 14.56 -13.66 -9.33
C GLN A 136 14.52 -14.51 -10.60
N ILE A 137 13.35 -14.68 -11.23
CA ILE A 137 13.21 -15.49 -12.44
C ILE A 137 14.01 -14.89 -13.60
N ILE A 138 14.07 -13.56 -13.71
CA ILE A 138 14.78 -12.86 -14.79
C ILE A 138 16.16 -12.36 -14.38
N ARG A 139 16.62 -12.68 -13.16
CA ARG A 139 17.94 -12.26 -12.67
C ARG A 139 19.10 -12.62 -13.62
N PRO A 140 19.15 -13.80 -14.26
CA PRO A 140 20.20 -14.14 -15.19
C PRO A 140 20.22 -13.30 -16.47
N ASP A 141 19.08 -12.72 -16.84
CA ASP A 141 18.83 -12.08 -18.12
C ASP A 141 18.95 -10.54 -18.06
N ILE A 142 19.04 -9.96 -16.85
CA ILE A 142 19.11 -8.52 -16.63
C ILE A 142 20.44 -8.09 -16.03
N ALA A 143 20.86 -6.85 -16.32
CA ALA A 143 22.08 -6.30 -15.74
C ALA A 143 21.99 -6.28 -14.20
N PRO A 144 23.08 -6.69 -13.49
CA PRO A 144 23.08 -6.70 -12.02
C PRO A 144 22.63 -5.39 -11.37
N VAL A 145 23.07 -4.26 -11.91
CA VAL A 145 22.67 -2.92 -11.42
C VAL A 145 21.15 -2.68 -11.55
N ALA A 146 20.51 -3.20 -12.57
CA ALA A 146 19.06 -3.10 -12.75
C ALA A 146 18.32 -4.01 -11.77
N PHE A 147 18.84 -5.23 -11.55
CA PHE A 147 18.31 -6.14 -10.54
C PHE A 147 18.36 -5.51 -9.14
N ASP A 148 19.54 -5.05 -8.73
CA ASP A 148 19.75 -4.41 -7.42
C ASP A 148 18.84 -3.19 -7.24
N PHE A 149 18.62 -2.41 -8.29
CA PHE A 149 17.71 -1.26 -8.27
C PHE A 149 16.26 -1.68 -8.03
N PHE A 150 15.76 -2.71 -8.71
CA PHE A 150 14.40 -3.20 -8.50
C PHE A 150 14.22 -3.82 -7.12
N GLU A 151 15.20 -4.54 -6.63
CA GLU A 151 15.20 -5.11 -5.29
C GLU A 151 15.17 -4.00 -4.23
N ALA A 152 16.03 -2.97 -4.38
CA ALA A 152 16.06 -1.81 -3.49
C ALA A 152 14.74 -1.01 -3.48
N ILE A 153 14.08 -0.84 -4.64
CA ILE A 153 12.75 -0.22 -4.69
C ILE A 153 11.73 -1.06 -3.93
N ALA A 154 11.72 -2.38 -4.12
CA ALA A 154 10.81 -3.27 -3.43
C ALA A 154 11.00 -3.18 -1.90
N ASP A 155 12.25 -3.19 -1.43
CA ASP A 155 12.59 -3.03 -0.02
C ASP A 155 12.17 -1.65 0.52
N TYR A 156 12.48 -0.58 -0.19
CA TYR A 156 12.05 0.76 0.19
C TYR A 156 10.53 0.87 0.34
N MET A 157 9.76 0.21 -0.54
CA MET A 157 8.29 0.20 -0.44
C MET A 157 7.79 -0.60 0.77
N ALA A 158 8.54 -1.63 1.20
CA ALA A 158 8.22 -2.41 2.40
C ALA A 158 8.58 -1.66 3.70
N GLU A 159 9.71 -0.94 3.67
CA GLU A 159 10.32 -0.28 4.83
C GLU A 159 9.81 1.15 5.07
N ARG A 160 8.91 1.67 4.23
CA ARG A 160 8.23 2.95 4.46
C ARG A 160 7.46 2.91 5.79
N GLU A 161 8.21 2.82 6.87
CA GLU A 161 7.71 2.92 8.24
C GLU A 161 7.60 4.37 8.69
N HIS A 162 6.72 4.58 9.63
CA HIS A 162 6.21 5.79 10.27
C HIS A 162 7.25 6.84 10.69
#